data_202e593a9d38de49f496687849a5764c
#
_entry.id   202e593a9d38de49f496687849a5764c
#
_cell.length_a   1.000
_cell.length_b   1.000
_cell.length_c   1.000
_cell.angle_alpha   90.00
_cell.angle_beta   90.00
_cell.angle_gamma   90.00
#
_symmetry.space_group_name_H-M   'P 1'
#
loop_
_entity.id
_entity.type
_entity.pdbx_description
1 polymer ?
#
loop_
_entity_poly.entity_id
_entity_poly.type
_entity_poly.pdbx_seq_one_letter_code
_entity_poly.pdbx_strand_id
1 'polypeptide(L)'
;MLQCPLRFFYERIAHVEKPQEVDIDRSAWLKGNVKGMYIHEIMENYAKTVLKGKSAAEVSEIVDTSALDEIFESVSKNYLRNYPPVDMAVAQRERNEYYNCIKAYLDELHDDIHSGKREVVEVEYPFNGDVEIGKYTVTIRGRIDRLDKIIDGTKVSYQIVDYKTEDIKKFREKLPEDPQDHIYALALEKGLTPVGEVSESDIVSADYVFILEKGNCHVVNNKNNSGIENMITITFKKIVEEGFKKCIVNKNDKITPCTFCPAYEEVCSGGATE
;
A
#
# COMPACT_ATOMS: atom_id res chain seq x y z
N MET A 1 10.03 -9.29 -7.64
CA MET A 1 11.26 -9.49 -8.44
C MET A 1 12.47 -8.84 -7.79
N LEU A 2 12.41 -7.54 -7.42
CA LEU A 2 13.58 -6.79 -6.91
C LEU A 2 14.18 -7.37 -5.62
N GLN A 3 13.34 -7.83 -4.70
CA GLN A 3 13.79 -8.41 -3.43
C GLN A 3 14.36 -9.82 -3.59
N CYS A 4 13.70 -10.68 -4.36
CA CYS A 4 14.16 -12.03 -4.62
C CYS A 4 13.63 -12.51 -5.98
N PRO A 5 14.50 -12.65 -7.01
CA PRO A 5 14.10 -13.16 -8.32
C PRO A 5 13.51 -14.57 -8.27
N LEU A 6 14.04 -15.45 -7.43
CA LEU A 6 13.56 -16.83 -7.32
C LEU A 6 12.15 -16.88 -6.70
N ARG A 7 11.88 -16.09 -5.65
CA ARG A 7 10.53 -15.94 -5.08
C ARG A 7 9.54 -15.44 -6.13
N PHE A 8 9.91 -14.43 -6.91
CA PHE A 8 9.10 -13.91 -8.01
C PHE A 8 8.77 -15.01 -9.04
N PHE A 9 9.75 -15.84 -9.40
CA PHE A 9 9.52 -16.97 -10.29
C PHE A 9 8.46 -17.92 -9.75
N TYR A 10 8.59 -18.37 -8.49
CA TYR A 10 7.61 -19.31 -7.91
C TYR A 10 6.22 -18.69 -7.75
N GLU A 11 6.11 -17.50 -7.20
CA GLU A 11 4.80 -16.88 -6.94
C GLU A 11 4.10 -16.39 -8.22
N ARG A 12 4.84 -15.84 -9.18
CA ARG A 12 4.25 -15.11 -10.30
C ARG A 12 4.32 -15.84 -11.64
N ILE A 13 5.30 -16.71 -11.82
CA ILE A 13 5.48 -17.47 -13.06
C ILE A 13 4.99 -18.91 -12.88
N ALA A 14 5.42 -19.57 -11.83
CA ALA A 14 5.03 -20.97 -11.53
C ALA A 14 3.73 -21.10 -10.73
N HIS A 15 3.17 -19.98 -10.22
CA HIS A 15 1.92 -19.94 -9.45
C HIS A 15 1.88 -20.88 -8.25
N VAL A 16 2.99 -21.03 -7.56
CA VAL A 16 3.08 -21.82 -6.33
C VAL A 16 2.52 -20.99 -5.18
N GLU A 17 1.55 -21.56 -4.45
CA GLU A 17 0.94 -20.93 -3.29
C GLU A 17 1.41 -21.62 -2.00
N LYS A 18 1.65 -20.83 -0.96
CA LYS A 18 1.94 -21.37 0.37
C LYS A 18 0.64 -21.89 1.00
N PRO A 19 0.63 -23.08 1.60
CA PRO A 19 -0.51 -23.55 2.37
C PRO A 19 -0.92 -22.50 3.43
N GLN A 20 -2.22 -22.20 3.50
CA GLN A 20 -2.74 -21.29 4.51
C GLN A 20 -2.86 -22.03 5.84
N GLU A 21 -2.07 -21.64 6.83
CA GLU A 21 -2.28 -22.08 8.20
C GLU A 21 -3.43 -21.27 8.81
N VAL A 22 -4.43 -21.97 9.34
CA VAL A 22 -5.53 -21.34 10.08
C VAL A 22 -5.06 -21.10 11.52
N ASP A 23 -4.50 -19.93 11.76
CA ASP A 23 -4.15 -19.50 13.13
C ASP A 23 -5.36 -18.85 13.80
N ILE A 24 -5.94 -19.60 14.76
CA ILE A 24 -7.09 -19.13 15.54
C ILE A 24 -6.61 -18.31 16.74
N ASP A 25 -6.74 -17.00 16.66
CA ASP A 25 -6.47 -16.10 17.78
C ASP A 25 -7.79 -15.63 18.42
N ARG A 26 -7.93 -15.92 19.69
CA ARG A 26 -9.11 -15.50 20.46
C ARG A 26 -9.05 -14.03 20.92
N SER A 27 -7.90 -13.40 20.80
CA SER A 27 -7.68 -12.00 21.24
C SER A 27 -7.92 -10.96 20.14
N ALA A 28 -8.02 -11.39 18.88
CA ALA A 28 -8.23 -10.54 17.71
C ALA A 28 -9.31 -11.11 16.78
N TRP A 29 -10.07 -10.25 16.14
CA TRP A 29 -11.02 -10.64 15.10
C TRP A 29 -10.34 -10.77 13.75
N LEU A 30 -9.72 -9.68 13.28
CA LEU A 30 -9.03 -9.66 11.99
C LEU A 30 -7.52 -9.53 12.18
N LYS A 31 -6.73 -10.32 11.44
CA LYS A 31 -5.28 -10.32 11.52
C LYS A 31 -4.62 -10.04 10.17
N GLY A 32 -3.38 -9.56 10.24
CA GLY A 32 -2.48 -9.42 9.11
C GLY A 32 -3.13 -8.70 7.93
N ASN A 33 -3.04 -9.30 6.76
CA ASN A 33 -3.56 -8.77 5.51
C ASN A 33 -5.09 -8.61 5.50
N VAL A 34 -5.85 -9.47 6.21
CA VAL A 34 -7.32 -9.37 6.25
C VAL A 34 -7.77 -8.09 6.94
N LYS A 35 -7.09 -7.72 8.05
CA LYS A 35 -7.31 -6.43 8.71
C LYS A 35 -6.98 -5.26 7.78
N GLY A 36 -5.86 -5.36 7.05
CA GLY A 36 -5.49 -4.37 6.03
C GLY A 36 -6.59 -4.20 4.98
N MET A 37 -7.02 -5.31 4.36
CA MET A 37 -8.10 -5.30 3.35
C MET A 37 -9.39 -4.67 3.87
N TYR A 38 -9.78 -4.95 5.13
CA TYR A 38 -10.97 -4.38 5.74
C TYR A 38 -10.89 -2.85 5.85
N ILE A 39 -9.75 -2.33 6.33
CA ILE A 39 -9.55 -0.87 6.46
C ILE A 39 -9.49 -0.22 5.08
N HIS A 40 -8.75 -0.78 4.12
CA HIS A 40 -8.67 -0.26 2.77
C HIS A 40 -10.04 -0.19 2.10
N GLU A 41 -10.89 -1.23 2.22
CA GLU A 41 -12.22 -1.25 1.63
C GLU A 41 -13.13 -0.14 2.18
N ILE A 42 -13.05 0.15 3.48
CA ILE A 42 -13.79 1.26 4.08
C ILE A 42 -13.28 2.61 3.56
N MET A 43 -11.96 2.80 3.55
CA MET A 43 -11.33 4.03 3.08
C MET A 43 -11.60 4.27 1.58
N GLU A 44 -11.50 3.22 0.77
CA GLU A 44 -11.82 3.23 -0.65
C GLU A 44 -13.25 3.70 -0.90
N ASN A 45 -14.22 3.02 -0.26
CA ASN A 45 -15.65 3.32 -0.47
C ASN A 45 -15.99 4.74 -0.02
N TYR A 46 -15.45 5.18 1.12
CA TYR A 46 -15.66 6.54 1.59
C TYR A 46 -15.05 7.57 0.64
N ALA A 47 -13.79 7.41 0.29
CA ALA A 47 -13.11 8.34 -0.59
C ALA A 47 -13.75 8.41 -1.99
N LYS A 48 -14.18 7.28 -2.56
CA LYS A 48 -14.89 7.25 -3.85
C LYS A 48 -16.26 7.95 -3.80
N THR A 49 -16.99 7.77 -2.71
CA THR A 49 -18.37 8.26 -2.60
C THR A 49 -18.42 9.73 -2.20
N VAL A 50 -17.54 10.13 -1.27
CA VAL A 50 -17.64 11.43 -0.59
C VAL A 50 -16.62 12.44 -1.10
N LEU A 51 -15.40 12.00 -1.48
CA LEU A 51 -14.28 12.93 -1.68
C LEU A 51 -13.79 13.05 -3.12
N LYS A 52 -13.76 11.95 -3.88
CA LYS A 52 -13.13 11.89 -5.20
C LYS A 52 -13.71 12.92 -6.17
N GLY A 53 -12.83 13.75 -6.75
CA GLY A 53 -13.16 14.71 -7.78
C GLY A 53 -14.01 15.89 -7.28
N LYS A 54 -14.16 16.05 -5.96
CA LYS A 54 -14.90 17.17 -5.40
C LYS A 54 -13.97 18.32 -5.03
N SER A 55 -14.45 19.54 -5.28
CA SER A 55 -13.78 20.77 -4.90
C SER A 55 -13.94 21.07 -3.40
N ALA A 56 -13.14 22.00 -2.88
CA ALA A 56 -13.23 22.48 -1.50
C ALA A 56 -14.64 22.96 -1.10
N ALA A 57 -15.39 23.56 -2.04
CA ALA A 57 -16.76 24.04 -1.78
C ALA A 57 -17.81 22.91 -1.67
N GLU A 58 -17.50 21.72 -2.21
CA GLU A 58 -18.41 20.56 -2.25
C GLU A 58 -18.16 19.59 -1.11
N VAL A 59 -17.02 19.71 -0.43
CA VAL A 59 -16.66 18.87 0.72
C VAL A 59 -16.89 19.64 2.02
N SER A 60 -17.63 19.04 2.94
CA SER A 60 -17.85 19.61 4.28
C SER A 60 -16.54 19.64 5.08
N GLU A 61 -16.35 20.64 5.93
CA GLU A 61 -15.22 20.71 6.86
C GLU A 61 -15.17 19.53 7.83
N ILE A 62 -16.31 18.97 8.15
CA ILE A 62 -16.43 17.79 9.03
C ILE A 62 -16.84 16.55 8.24
N VAL A 63 -16.43 15.40 8.74
CA VAL A 63 -16.73 14.11 8.11
C VAL A 63 -18.24 13.88 8.00
N ASP A 64 -18.69 13.36 6.86
CA ASP A 64 -20.05 12.87 6.69
C ASP A 64 -20.20 11.55 7.45
N THR A 65 -20.63 11.67 8.72
CA THR A 65 -20.81 10.51 9.60
C THR A 65 -21.92 9.59 9.12
N SER A 66 -22.94 10.08 8.42
CA SER A 66 -24.01 9.23 7.88
C SER A 66 -23.47 8.31 6.78
N ALA A 67 -22.70 8.86 5.86
CA ALA A 67 -22.05 8.08 4.82
C ALA A 67 -21.01 7.11 5.40
N LEU A 68 -20.22 7.54 6.39
CA LEU A 68 -19.25 6.68 7.06
C LEU A 68 -19.93 5.51 7.77
N ASP A 69 -21.01 5.75 8.52
CA ASP A 69 -21.76 4.72 9.24
C ASP A 69 -22.31 3.66 8.29
N GLU A 70 -22.95 4.10 7.18
CA GLU A 70 -23.49 3.19 6.17
C GLU A 70 -22.41 2.31 5.55
N ILE A 71 -21.30 2.91 5.12
CA ILE A 71 -20.16 2.20 4.53
C ILE A 71 -19.55 1.23 5.54
N PHE A 72 -19.27 1.71 6.76
CA PHE A 72 -18.63 0.92 7.80
C PHE A 72 -19.48 -0.30 8.18
N GLU A 73 -20.78 -0.14 8.37
CA GLU A 73 -21.69 -1.24 8.69
C GLU A 73 -21.83 -2.23 7.52
N SER A 74 -21.91 -1.74 6.29
CA SER A 74 -21.99 -2.59 5.10
C SER A 74 -20.74 -3.47 4.94
N VAL A 75 -19.56 -2.89 5.01
CA VAL A 75 -18.28 -3.62 4.92
C VAL A 75 -18.13 -4.57 6.10
N SER A 76 -18.41 -4.10 7.33
CA SER A 76 -18.35 -4.92 8.55
C SER A 76 -19.22 -6.17 8.46
N LYS A 77 -20.44 -6.04 7.94
CA LYS A 77 -21.35 -7.17 7.77
C LYS A 77 -20.79 -8.24 6.82
N ASN A 78 -20.12 -7.82 5.75
CA ASN A 78 -19.46 -8.74 4.82
C ASN A 78 -18.30 -9.47 5.49
N TYR A 79 -17.46 -8.73 6.25
CA TYR A 79 -16.32 -9.34 6.93
C TYR A 79 -16.72 -10.25 8.08
N LEU A 80 -17.73 -9.91 8.86
CA LEU A 80 -18.27 -10.79 9.91
C LEU A 80 -18.81 -12.11 9.33
N ARG A 81 -19.39 -12.08 8.13
CA ARG A 81 -19.85 -13.28 7.44
C ARG A 81 -18.72 -14.14 6.90
N ASN A 82 -17.70 -13.52 6.27
CA ASN A 82 -16.62 -14.22 5.60
C ASN A 82 -15.49 -14.61 6.56
N TYR A 83 -15.33 -13.87 7.64
CA TYR A 83 -14.33 -14.06 8.69
C TYR A 83 -15.02 -14.04 10.06
N PRO A 84 -15.81 -15.06 10.40
CA PRO A 84 -16.58 -15.07 11.65
C PRO A 84 -15.62 -15.02 12.84
N PRO A 85 -15.86 -14.10 13.80
CA PRO A 85 -15.02 -13.99 14.99
C PRO A 85 -15.22 -15.17 15.92
N VAL A 86 -14.17 -15.58 16.63
CA VAL A 86 -14.27 -16.55 17.72
C VAL A 86 -15.03 -15.97 18.90
N ASP A 87 -14.87 -14.67 19.13
CA ASP A 87 -15.55 -13.91 20.17
C ASP A 87 -16.14 -12.60 19.60
N MET A 88 -17.47 -12.48 19.66
CA MET A 88 -18.17 -11.30 19.17
C MET A 88 -17.86 -10.04 20.00
N ALA A 89 -17.52 -10.16 21.27
CA ALA A 89 -17.16 -9.00 22.09
C ALA A 89 -15.80 -8.42 21.64
N VAL A 90 -14.86 -9.28 21.24
CA VAL A 90 -13.58 -8.88 20.67
C VAL A 90 -13.79 -8.16 19.33
N ALA A 91 -14.59 -8.73 18.45
CA ALA A 91 -14.90 -8.11 17.15
C ALA A 91 -15.56 -6.74 17.32
N GLN A 92 -16.52 -6.61 18.25
CA GLN A 92 -17.19 -5.34 18.49
C GLN A 92 -16.24 -4.28 19.05
N ARG A 93 -15.35 -4.66 19.97
CA ARG A 93 -14.34 -3.75 20.51
C ARG A 93 -13.40 -3.25 19.39
N GLU A 94 -12.90 -4.16 18.56
CA GLU A 94 -11.99 -3.80 17.45
C GLU A 94 -12.70 -2.94 16.41
N ARG A 95 -13.94 -3.24 16.05
CA ARG A 95 -14.73 -2.41 15.13
C ARG A 95 -14.87 -0.98 15.65
N ASN A 96 -15.21 -0.82 16.94
CA ASN A 96 -15.31 0.50 17.54
C ASN A 96 -13.97 1.26 17.52
N GLU A 97 -12.86 0.58 17.78
CA GLU A 97 -11.53 1.16 17.70
C GLU A 97 -11.19 1.60 16.27
N TYR A 98 -11.40 0.73 15.29
CA TYR A 98 -11.15 1.03 13.87
C TYR A 98 -12.01 2.19 13.38
N TYR A 99 -13.31 2.21 13.73
CA TYR A 99 -14.21 3.33 13.40
C TYR A 99 -13.68 4.67 13.90
N ASN A 100 -13.28 4.72 15.17
CA ASN A 100 -12.76 5.94 15.77
C ASN A 100 -11.46 6.41 15.10
N CYS A 101 -10.55 5.49 14.78
CA CYS A 101 -9.30 5.81 14.08
C CYS A 101 -9.57 6.32 12.66
N ILE A 102 -10.44 5.65 11.91
CA ILE A 102 -10.85 6.06 10.56
C ILE A 102 -11.50 7.45 10.60
N LYS A 103 -12.45 7.65 11.50
CA LYS A 103 -13.13 8.95 11.64
C LYS A 103 -12.16 10.08 11.95
N ALA A 104 -11.22 9.87 12.88
CA ALA A 104 -10.22 10.89 13.22
C ALA A 104 -9.35 11.27 12.00
N TYR A 105 -8.92 10.29 11.20
CA TYR A 105 -8.18 10.56 9.98
C TYR A 105 -9.03 11.29 8.93
N LEU A 106 -10.29 10.88 8.76
CA LEU A 106 -11.20 11.54 7.82
C LEU A 106 -11.52 12.98 8.24
N ASP A 107 -11.59 13.28 9.53
CA ASP A 107 -11.77 14.66 10.01
C ASP A 107 -10.59 15.56 9.58
N GLU A 108 -9.34 15.08 9.69
CA GLU A 108 -8.15 15.79 9.20
C GLU A 108 -8.18 15.97 7.68
N LEU A 109 -8.54 14.92 6.94
CA LEU A 109 -8.62 14.93 5.49
C LEU A 109 -9.70 15.90 4.99
N HIS A 110 -10.85 15.95 5.65
CA HIS A 110 -11.93 16.89 5.35
C HIS A 110 -11.51 18.34 5.55
N ASP A 111 -10.81 18.66 6.65
CA ASP A 111 -10.27 20.00 6.90
C ASP A 111 -9.28 20.42 5.81
N ASP A 112 -8.35 19.54 5.41
CA ASP A 112 -7.39 19.81 4.34
C ASP A 112 -8.08 20.09 2.99
N ILE A 113 -9.12 19.30 2.65
CA ILE A 113 -9.86 19.50 1.40
C ILE A 113 -10.69 20.77 1.48
N HIS A 114 -11.46 20.98 2.56
CA HIS A 114 -12.32 22.16 2.74
C HIS A 114 -11.51 23.46 2.75
N SER A 115 -10.30 23.44 3.33
CA SER A 115 -9.38 24.59 3.30
C SER A 115 -8.74 24.84 1.92
N GLY A 116 -9.01 24.01 0.92
CA GLY A 116 -8.48 24.13 -0.43
C GLY A 116 -7.00 23.72 -0.60
N LYS A 117 -6.42 23.08 0.40
CA LYS A 117 -5.02 22.61 0.34
C LYS A 117 -4.86 21.30 -0.40
N ARG A 118 -5.94 20.50 -0.50
CA ARG A 118 -5.93 19.14 -1.03
C ARG A 118 -7.17 18.84 -1.87
N GLU A 119 -7.00 18.01 -2.87
CA GLU A 119 -8.07 17.45 -3.69
C GLU A 119 -7.80 15.96 -3.92
N VAL A 120 -8.77 15.09 -3.67
CA VAL A 120 -8.64 13.66 -3.96
C VAL A 120 -8.92 13.42 -5.44
N VAL A 121 -7.89 13.06 -6.18
CA VAL A 121 -7.96 12.89 -7.65
C VAL A 121 -8.39 11.47 -8.00
N GLU A 122 -7.69 10.46 -7.45
CA GLU A 122 -7.95 9.06 -7.72
C GLU A 122 -7.90 8.21 -6.46
N VAL A 123 -8.69 7.11 -6.48
CA VAL A 123 -8.81 6.15 -5.39
C VAL A 123 -8.76 4.74 -5.96
N GLU A 124 -7.92 3.87 -5.39
CA GLU A 124 -7.72 2.48 -5.81
C GLU A 124 -7.48 2.36 -7.32
N TYR A 125 -6.61 3.23 -7.84
CA TYR A 125 -6.37 3.31 -9.27
C TYR A 125 -5.38 2.23 -9.74
N PRO A 126 -5.83 1.27 -10.56
CA PRO A 126 -4.95 0.27 -11.13
C PRO A 126 -4.16 0.88 -12.30
N PHE A 127 -2.85 0.70 -12.31
CA PHE A 127 -2.02 1.03 -13.46
C PHE A 127 -1.33 -0.22 -14.00
N ASN A 128 -1.14 -0.24 -15.31
CA ASN A 128 -0.40 -1.28 -16.01
C ASN A 128 0.14 -0.71 -17.32
N GLY A 129 1.44 -0.76 -17.52
CA GLY A 129 2.06 -0.25 -18.73
C GLY A 129 3.52 -0.58 -18.86
N ASP A 130 4.00 -0.46 -20.07
CA ASP A 130 5.41 -0.67 -20.41
C ASP A 130 6.18 0.64 -20.26
N VAL A 131 7.31 0.58 -19.59
CA VAL A 131 8.24 1.71 -19.41
C VAL A 131 9.63 1.33 -19.93
N GLU A 132 10.26 2.27 -20.59
CA GLU A 132 11.64 2.12 -21.04
C GLU A 132 12.59 2.49 -19.91
N ILE A 133 13.43 1.54 -19.47
CA ILE A 133 14.44 1.72 -18.43
C ILE A 133 15.79 1.27 -18.99
N GLY A 134 16.61 2.23 -19.40
CA GLY A 134 17.86 1.96 -20.10
C GLY A 134 17.60 1.26 -21.43
N LYS A 135 18.07 0.02 -21.59
CA LYS A 135 17.85 -0.81 -22.79
C LYS A 135 16.70 -1.83 -22.63
N TYR A 136 15.99 -1.80 -21.53
CA TYR A 136 14.95 -2.76 -21.23
C TYR A 136 13.58 -2.10 -21.31
N THR A 137 12.62 -2.80 -21.91
CA THR A 137 11.18 -2.51 -21.76
C THR A 137 10.66 -3.33 -20.59
N VAL A 138 10.12 -2.67 -19.59
CA VAL A 138 9.66 -3.30 -18.35
C VAL A 138 8.20 -2.99 -18.16
N THR A 139 7.37 -4.02 -18.05
CA THR A 139 5.97 -3.83 -17.65
C THR A 139 5.90 -3.60 -16.15
N ILE A 140 5.44 -2.42 -15.75
CA ILE A 140 5.10 -2.12 -14.35
C ILE A 140 3.59 -2.15 -14.17
N ARG A 141 3.16 -2.70 -13.04
CA ARG A 141 1.75 -2.76 -12.66
C ARG A 141 1.60 -2.61 -11.17
N GLY A 142 0.52 -1.99 -10.76
CA GLY A 142 0.19 -1.79 -9.36
C GLY A 142 -1.18 -1.19 -9.20
N ARG A 143 -1.48 -0.79 -7.98
CA ARG A 143 -2.69 -0.06 -7.63
C ARG A 143 -2.30 0.98 -6.60
N ILE A 144 -2.62 2.24 -6.86
CA ILE A 144 -2.41 3.36 -5.94
C ILE A 144 -3.66 3.48 -5.08
N ASP A 145 -3.54 3.39 -3.76
CA ASP A 145 -4.68 3.47 -2.85
C ASP A 145 -5.39 4.81 -2.99
N ARG A 146 -4.62 5.91 -2.95
CA ARG A 146 -5.16 7.25 -3.22
C ARG A 146 -4.09 8.17 -3.81
N LEU A 147 -4.50 8.97 -4.78
CA LEU A 147 -3.71 10.03 -5.39
C LEU A 147 -4.34 11.37 -5.07
N ASP A 148 -3.60 12.24 -4.40
CA ASP A 148 -4.03 13.57 -4.03
C ASP A 148 -3.26 14.63 -4.83
N LYS A 149 -3.97 15.70 -5.15
CA LYS A 149 -3.40 16.95 -5.63
C LYS A 149 -3.23 17.89 -4.44
N ILE A 150 -2.03 18.36 -4.23
CA ILE A 150 -1.68 19.30 -3.16
C ILE A 150 -1.55 20.68 -3.75
N ILE A 151 -2.21 21.66 -3.13
CA ILE A 151 -2.34 23.02 -3.61
C ILE A 151 -1.70 23.96 -2.57
N ASP A 152 -0.60 24.60 -2.97
CA ASP A 152 0.10 25.62 -2.17
C ASP A 152 0.18 26.93 -2.98
N GLY A 153 -0.78 27.80 -2.76
CA GLY A 153 -0.95 29.01 -3.55
C GLY A 153 -1.21 28.69 -5.03
N THR A 154 -0.26 29.04 -5.89
CA THR A 154 -0.32 28.75 -7.34
C THR A 154 0.40 27.45 -7.71
N LYS A 155 1.14 26.85 -6.79
CA LYS A 155 1.86 25.60 -7.02
C LYS A 155 0.93 24.41 -6.84
N VAL A 156 0.94 23.53 -7.82
CA VAL A 156 0.23 22.25 -7.78
C VAL A 156 1.26 21.13 -7.80
N SER A 157 1.06 20.18 -6.94
CA SER A 157 1.89 18.96 -6.87
C SER A 157 1.02 17.76 -6.53
N TYR A 158 1.59 16.55 -6.66
CA TYR A 158 0.86 15.30 -6.43
C TYR A 158 1.48 14.53 -5.29
N GLN A 159 0.64 13.92 -4.46
CA GLN A 159 1.02 13.07 -3.35
C GLN A 159 0.36 11.70 -3.48
N ILE A 160 1.18 10.66 -3.43
CA ILE A 160 0.72 9.28 -3.34
C ILE A 160 0.42 8.98 -1.88
N VAL A 161 -0.76 8.44 -1.59
CA VAL A 161 -1.15 8.04 -0.24
C VAL A 161 -1.36 6.53 -0.23
N ASP A 162 -0.77 5.87 0.75
CA ASP A 162 -0.85 4.42 0.95
C ASP A 162 -1.21 4.13 2.42
N TYR A 163 -2.29 3.37 2.63
CA TYR A 163 -2.79 3.06 3.96
C TYR A 163 -2.08 1.86 4.57
N LYS A 164 -1.63 1.99 5.80
CA LYS A 164 -0.92 0.94 6.53
C LYS A 164 -1.63 0.59 7.83
N THR A 165 -1.66 -0.70 8.15
CA THR A 165 -2.23 -1.25 9.39
C THR A 165 -1.21 -2.04 10.21
N GLU A 166 0.06 -2.04 9.77
CA GLU A 166 1.17 -2.64 10.50
C GLU A 166 1.78 -1.66 11.52
N ASP A 167 2.68 -2.17 12.35
CA ASP A 167 3.43 -1.36 13.32
C ASP A 167 4.37 -0.37 12.61
N ILE A 168 4.24 0.92 12.95
CA ILE A 168 4.98 2.02 12.32
C ILE A 168 6.51 1.90 12.50
N LYS A 169 6.99 1.32 13.62
CA LYS A 169 8.43 1.17 13.86
C LYS A 169 9.01 0.11 12.93
N LYS A 170 8.31 -1.01 12.80
CA LYS A 170 8.70 -2.08 11.88
C LYS A 170 8.66 -1.60 10.42
N PHE A 171 7.70 -0.77 10.08
CA PHE A 171 7.61 -0.19 8.74
C PHE A 171 8.80 0.74 8.44
N ARG A 172 9.13 1.64 9.37
CA ARG A 172 10.27 2.56 9.20
C ARG A 172 11.61 1.84 9.01
N GLU A 173 11.78 0.68 9.63
CA GLU A 173 12.97 -0.16 9.45
C GLU A 173 13.08 -0.74 8.02
N LYS A 174 11.95 -1.00 7.38
CA LYS A 174 11.88 -1.57 6.01
C LYS A 174 11.84 -0.50 4.91
N LEU A 175 11.38 0.70 5.22
CA LEU A 175 11.12 1.75 4.24
C LEU A 175 12.29 2.05 3.29
N PRO A 176 13.56 2.07 3.71
CA PRO A 176 14.69 2.32 2.80
C PRO A 176 14.84 1.28 1.70
N GLU A 177 14.30 0.08 1.88
CA GLU A 177 14.41 -1.05 0.94
C GLU A 177 13.08 -1.34 0.22
N ASP A 178 11.99 -0.63 0.55
CA ASP A 178 10.69 -0.82 -0.07
C ASP A 178 10.61 -0.05 -1.39
N PRO A 179 10.48 -0.75 -2.53
CA PRO A 179 10.40 -0.09 -3.84
C PRO A 179 8.99 0.41 -4.18
N GLN A 180 7.98 0.16 -3.36
CA GLN A 180 6.57 0.36 -3.71
C GLN A 180 6.28 1.80 -4.13
N ASP A 181 6.66 2.74 -3.30
CA ASP A 181 6.42 4.16 -3.52
C ASP A 181 7.20 4.72 -4.73
N HIS A 182 8.42 4.22 -4.95
CA HIS A 182 9.21 4.59 -6.14
C HIS A 182 8.56 4.08 -7.44
N ILE A 183 7.98 2.87 -7.42
CA ILE A 183 7.25 2.32 -8.57
C ILE A 183 5.99 3.13 -8.85
N TYR A 184 5.28 3.59 -7.82
CA TYR A 184 4.11 4.44 -7.98
C TYR A 184 4.47 5.83 -8.53
N ALA A 185 5.56 6.42 -8.05
CA ALA A 185 6.06 7.67 -8.59
C ALA A 185 6.50 7.53 -10.06
N LEU A 186 7.18 6.43 -10.41
CA LEU A 186 7.53 6.12 -11.79
C LEU A 186 6.28 5.97 -12.68
N ALA A 187 5.21 5.37 -12.18
CA ALA A 187 3.95 5.27 -12.92
C ALA A 187 3.34 6.65 -13.22
N LEU A 188 3.41 7.60 -12.28
CA LEU A 188 3.00 8.99 -12.48
C LEU A 188 3.89 9.68 -13.53
N GLU A 189 5.20 9.57 -13.42
CA GLU A 189 6.15 10.17 -14.36
C GLU A 189 5.97 9.68 -15.79
N LYS A 190 5.64 8.40 -15.95
CA LYS A 190 5.45 7.78 -17.27
C LYS A 190 4.01 7.86 -17.78
N GLY A 191 3.15 8.66 -17.15
CA GLY A 191 1.79 8.89 -17.60
C GLY A 191 0.86 7.67 -17.51
N LEU A 192 1.15 6.71 -16.65
CA LEU A 192 0.32 5.52 -16.46
C LEU A 192 -0.88 5.76 -15.54
N THR A 193 -1.16 7.02 -15.20
CA THR A 193 -2.28 7.44 -14.36
C THR A 193 -3.17 8.46 -15.09
N PRO A 194 -4.41 8.70 -14.64
CA PRO A 194 -5.32 9.62 -15.30
C PRO A 194 -4.86 11.08 -15.33
N VAL A 195 -3.93 11.45 -14.48
CA VAL A 195 -3.39 12.82 -14.46
C VAL A 195 -2.36 13.05 -15.58
N GLY A 196 -2.04 12.00 -16.36
CA GLY A 196 -1.03 12.06 -17.41
C GLY A 196 0.40 12.02 -16.86
N GLU A 197 1.36 12.49 -17.68
CA GLU A 197 2.76 12.61 -17.26
C GLU A 197 2.91 13.73 -16.23
N VAL A 198 3.49 13.39 -15.08
CA VAL A 198 3.78 14.34 -14.00
C VAL A 198 5.28 14.51 -13.90
N SER A 199 5.75 15.77 -13.88
CA SER A 199 7.17 16.05 -13.66
C SER A 199 7.61 15.52 -12.28
N GLU A 200 8.82 14.95 -12.20
CA GLU A 200 9.40 14.49 -10.92
C GLU A 200 9.35 15.59 -9.84
N SER A 201 9.55 16.85 -10.24
CA SER A 201 9.48 18.02 -9.33
C SER A 201 8.09 18.27 -8.76
N ASP A 202 7.05 17.77 -9.43
CA ASP A 202 5.65 17.97 -9.04
C ASP A 202 5.08 16.76 -8.28
N ILE A 203 5.87 15.70 -8.12
CA ILE A 203 5.56 14.57 -7.21
C ILE A 203 6.22 14.90 -5.86
N VAL A 204 5.41 15.33 -4.89
CA VAL A 204 5.94 15.80 -3.60
C VAL A 204 6.51 14.65 -2.79
N SER A 205 5.73 13.59 -2.62
CA SER A 205 6.07 12.50 -1.69
C SER A 205 5.12 11.32 -1.82
N ALA A 206 5.49 10.19 -1.22
CA ALA A 206 4.53 9.20 -0.74
C ALA A 206 4.25 9.46 0.73
N ASP A 207 2.99 9.39 1.10
CA ASP A 207 2.51 9.50 2.46
C ASP A 207 1.94 8.15 2.89
N TYR A 208 2.64 7.48 3.79
CA TYR A 208 2.19 6.25 4.41
C TYR A 208 1.38 6.58 5.65
N VAL A 209 0.08 6.35 5.58
CA VAL A 209 -0.86 6.70 6.63
C VAL A 209 -1.17 5.49 7.50
N PHE A 210 -0.79 5.55 8.77
CA PHE A 210 -1.02 4.50 9.75
C PHE A 210 -2.35 4.75 10.46
N ILE A 211 -3.45 4.32 9.83
CA ILE A 211 -4.82 4.61 10.28
C ILE A 211 -5.08 4.14 11.72
N LEU A 212 -4.50 3.01 12.13
CA LEU A 212 -4.76 2.41 13.45
C LEU A 212 -3.79 2.89 14.53
N GLU A 213 -2.83 3.73 14.21
CA GLU A 213 -1.95 4.36 15.20
C GLU A 213 -2.65 5.55 15.86
N LYS A 214 -2.41 5.72 17.16
CA LYS A 214 -2.98 6.85 17.90
C LYS A 214 -2.46 8.18 17.34
N GLY A 215 -3.38 9.03 16.93
CA GLY A 215 -3.05 10.34 16.36
C GLY A 215 -2.70 10.27 14.87
N ASN A 216 -3.15 9.24 14.16
CA ASN A 216 -2.98 9.09 12.71
C ASN A 216 -1.56 9.41 12.26
N CYS A 217 -0.62 8.53 12.60
CA CYS A 217 0.79 8.75 12.31
C CYS A 217 1.06 8.67 10.80
N HIS A 218 1.80 9.65 10.29
CA HIS A 218 2.25 9.71 8.92
C HIS A 218 3.75 9.42 8.81
N VAL A 219 4.14 8.72 7.76
CA VAL A 219 5.54 8.58 7.36
C VAL A 219 5.65 9.08 5.94
N VAL A 220 6.15 10.30 5.81
CA VAL A 220 6.35 10.94 4.50
C VAL A 220 7.72 10.55 3.96
N ASN A 221 7.76 10.00 2.74
CA ASN A 221 8.98 9.67 2.03
C ASN A 221 9.14 10.58 0.82
N ASN A 222 10.14 11.48 0.85
CA ASN A 222 10.48 12.34 -0.25
C ASN A 222 11.19 11.54 -1.34
N LYS A 223 10.73 11.65 -2.57
CA LYS A 223 11.14 10.79 -3.68
C LYS A 223 12.45 11.19 -4.32
N ASN A 224 13.24 10.15 -4.64
CA ASN A 224 14.32 10.23 -5.62
C ASN A 224 14.21 8.98 -6.53
N ASN A 225 13.61 9.16 -7.71
CA ASN A 225 13.30 8.03 -8.61
C ASN A 225 14.52 7.48 -9.36
N SER A 226 15.61 8.24 -9.47
CA SER A 226 16.84 7.76 -10.14
C SER A 226 17.38 6.45 -9.56
N GLY A 227 17.13 6.20 -8.29
CA GLY A 227 17.50 4.97 -7.59
C GLY A 227 16.74 3.75 -8.07
N ILE A 228 15.43 3.87 -8.35
CA ILE A 228 14.61 2.71 -8.76
C ILE A 228 14.93 2.24 -10.17
N GLU A 229 15.15 3.13 -11.12
CA GLU A 229 15.53 2.77 -12.50
C GLU A 229 16.86 2.02 -12.51
N ASN A 230 17.83 2.47 -11.73
CA ASN A 230 19.11 1.78 -11.58
C ASN A 230 18.93 0.40 -10.93
N MET A 231 18.14 0.28 -9.89
CA MET A 231 17.85 -0.99 -9.21
C MET A 231 17.16 -1.98 -10.15
N ILE A 232 16.20 -1.53 -10.94
CA ILE A 232 15.53 -2.34 -11.97
C ILE A 232 16.55 -2.80 -13.02
N THR A 233 17.38 -1.91 -13.55
CA THR A 233 18.42 -2.22 -14.55
C THR A 233 19.37 -3.28 -14.04
N ILE A 234 19.91 -3.12 -12.83
CA ILE A 234 20.84 -4.08 -12.22
C ILE A 234 20.16 -5.44 -12.03
N THR A 235 18.90 -5.45 -11.56
CA THR A 235 18.15 -6.68 -11.32
C THR A 235 17.88 -7.44 -12.62
N PHE A 236 17.44 -6.75 -13.67
CA PHE A 236 17.23 -7.36 -14.99
C PHE A 236 18.52 -7.92 -15.58
N LYS A 237 19.63 -7.16 -15.50
CA LYS A 237 20.92 -7.63 -15.94
C LYS A 237 21.30 -8.94 -15.25
N LYS A 238 21.16 -9.02 -13.93
CA LYS A 238 21.44 -10.25 -13.17
C LYS A 238 20.55 -11.42 -13.59
N ILE A 239 19.25 -11.18 -13.81
CA ILE A 239 18.33 -12.24 -14.26
C ILE A 239 18.71 -12.75 -15.65
N VAL A 240 19.07 -11.87 -16.57
CA VAL A 240 19.50 -12.25 -17.94
C VAL A 240 20.81 -13.02 -17.92
N GLU A 241 21.79 -12.61 -17.10
CA GLU A 241 23.10 -13.24 -17.02
C GLU A 241 23.12 -14.53 -16.19
N GLU A 242 22.34 -14.59 -15.13
CA GLU A 242 22.45 -15.63 -14.08
C GLU A 242 21.16 -16.43 -13.86
N GLY A 243 20.04 -16.01 -14.46
CA GLY A 243 18.71 -16.59 -14.22
C GLY A 243 18.07 -16.15 -12.90
N PHE A 244 16.99 -16.83 -12.53
CA PHE A 244 16.25 -16.54 -11.28
C PHE A 244 16.94 -17.17 -10.08
N LYS A 245 17.99 -16.55 -9.58
CA LYS A 245 18.71 -17.02 -8.39
C LYS A 245 18.02 -16.59 -7.10
N LYS A 246 18.26 -17.35 -6.03
CA LYS A 246 17.84 -16.97 -4.68
C LYS A 246 18.58 -15.70 -4.23
N CYS A 247 17.90 -14.86 -3.43
CA CYS A 247 18.56 -13.72 -2.79
C CYS A 247 19.57 -14.21 -1.73
N ILE A 248 20.63 -13.43 -1.52
CA ILE A 248 21.52 -13.61 -0.39
C ILE A 248 20.81 -12.97 0.81
N VAL A 249 20.41 -13.79 1.77
CA VAL A 249 19.75 -13.31 2.99
C VAL A 249 20.78 -13.20 4.07
N ASN A 250 20.87 -12.05 4.72
CA ASN A 250 21.69 -11.91 5.92
C ASN A 250 21.02 -12.68 7.07
N LYS A 251 21.75 -13.60 7.69
CA LYS A 251 21.23 -14.46 8.79
C LYS A 251 20.72 -13.67 9.99
N ASN A 252 21.07 -12.39 10.10
CA ASN A 252 20.63 -11.50 11.19
C ASN A 252 19.33 -10.76 10.90
N ASP A 253 18.78 -10.83 9.67
CA ASP A 253 17.54 -10.15 9.32
C ASP A 253 16.34 -10.94 9.83
N LYS A 254 15.56 -10.34 10.74
CA LYS A 254 14.35 -10.96 11.33
C LYS A 254 13.22 -11.16 10.33
N ILE A 255 13.17 -10.32 9.27
CA ILE A 255 12.18 -10.38 8.21
C ILE A 255 12.92 -10.38 6.88
N THR A 256 12.86 -11.50 6.18
CA THR A 256 13.52 -11.66 4.91
C THR A 256 12.48 -11.88 3.81
N PRO A 257 12.82 -11.67 2.53
CA PRO A 257 11.95 -12.06 1.42
C PRO A 257 11.51 -13.54 1.48
N CYS A 258 12.24 -14.35 2.25
CA CYS A 258 11.98 -15.78 2.41
C CYS A 258 10.85 -16.09 3.40
N THR A 259 10.52 -15.19 4.32
CA THR A 259 9.52 -15.42 5.40
C THR A 259 8.15 -15.85 4.84
N PHE A 260 7.76 -15.30 3.69
CA PHE A 260 6.48 -15.63 3.02
C PHE A 260 6.69 -16.30 1.66
N CYS A 261 7.89 -16.79 1.37
CA CYS A 261 8.18 -17.45 0.10
C CYS A 261 7.60 -18.86 0.08
N PRO A 262 6.75 -19.24 -0.90
CA PRO A 262 6.14 -20.57 -0.97
C PRO A 262 7.14 -21.70 -1.21
N ALA A 263 8.32 -21.36 -1.77
CA ALA A 263 9.36 -22.33 -2.10
C ALA A 263 10.52 -22.36 -1.07
N TYR A 264 10.43 -21.62 0.03
CA TYR A 264 11.56 -21.48 0.96
C TYR A 264 11.98 -22.80 1.59
N GLU A 265 11.04 -23.54 2.13
CA GLU A 265 11.32 -24.81 2.84
C GLU A 265 11.84 -25.90 1.90
N GLU A 266 11.30 -25.99 0.70
CA GLU A 266 11.63 -27.08 -0.24
C GLU A 266 12.86 -26.79 -1.09
N VAL A 267 13.09 -25.53 -1.42
CA VAL A 267 14.14 -25.14 -2.41
C VAL A 267 15.31 -24.41 -1.77
N CYS A 268 15.05 -23.57 -0.75
CA CYS A 268 16.08 -22.71 -0.19
C CYS A 268 16.59 -23.13 1.20
N SER A 269 15.75 -23.73 2.04
CA SER A 269 16.15 -24.17 3.38
C SER A 269 16.98 -25.46 3.37
N GLY A 270 16.78 -26.32 2.39
CA GLY A 270 17.54 -27.57 2.20
C GLY A 270 19.00 -27.40 1.71
N GLY A 271 19.43 -26.16 1.43
CA GLY A 271 20.80 -25.87 0.93
C GLY A 271 21.83 -25.54 2.01
N ALA A 272 21.58 -25.89 3.28
CA ALA A 272 22.53 -25.69 4.37
C ALA A 272 23.36 -26.96 4.71
N THR A 273 23.40 -27.93 3.78
CA THR A 273 24.34 -29.07 3.87
C THR A 273 25.10 -29.16 2.55
N GLU A 274 26.14 -28.34 2.44
CA GLU A 274 27.48 -28.62 1.92
C GLU A 274 28.40 -27.43 2.18
#